data_5642828a05ff7375c6eec028a5e2804f
#
_entry.id   5642828a05ff7375c6eec028a5e2804f
#
_cell.length_a   1.000
_cell.length_b   1.000
_cell.length_c   1.000
_cell.angle_alpha   90.00
_cell.angle_beta   90.00
_cell.angle_gamma   90.00
#
_symmetry.space_group_name_H-M   'P 1'
#
loop_
_entity.id
_entity.type
_entity.pdbx_description
1 polymer ?
#
loop_
_entity_poly.entity_id
_entity_poly.type
_entity_poly.pdbx_seq_one_letter_code
_entity_poly.pdbx_strand_id
1 'polypeptide(L)'
;MQLDESTDVAGLAILMVFVRYQFSGYFEEDLLFCKPLPTATTGAEIFKLIDDYFTKNDIPWEHCVDVCTDGAKAMVGKTAGVVARIQEKAESCGSSHCILHRYALAMKKISPSLKEVLEESIKIINFIKARPKNSRLFKTLCDEMGSQYSTLLLHTEVRWLSRGKTLSRLFELRSEVRTFLSGHDFALGEKLKNDQWLIMLAYLADIFQKMNELSVSMQGRAISVFDVNGKILAFKRKIKFWTESLEKRNLDSFPNLNKIQSEISSNISSENFIQFYEHLQVGIMIITMVFLNNLEHVIGRICWTAFNSIFQTNIIARSKKWLGWNSLFRYRRSQNL
;
A
#
# COMPACT_ATOMS: atom_id res chain seq x y z
N MET A 1 16.00 -7.60 5.57
CA MET A 1 14.97 -7.81 6.61
C MET A 1 13.90 -6.76 6.44
N GLN A 2 12.61 -7.09 6.62
CA GLN A 2 11.50 -6.13 6.61
C GLN A 2 10.79 -6.15 7.95
N LEU A 3 10.55 -4.96 8.50
CA LEU A 3 9.86 -4.76 9.77
C LEU A 3 8.52 -4.09 9.51
N ASP A 4 7.47 -4.62 10.14
CA ASP A 4 6.13 -4.03 10.13
C ASP A 4 5.46 -4.17 11.49
N GLU A 5 4.75 -3.13 11.93
CA GLU A 5 4.01 -3.14 13.18
C GLU A 5 2.51 -3.09 12.87
N SER A 6 1.75 -3.92 13.53
CA SER A 6 0.30 -3.94 13.42
C SER A 6 -0.33 -4.03 14.80
N THR A 7 -1.59 -3.62 14.90
CA THR A 7 -2.37 -3.80 16.13
C THR A 7 -3.37 -4.93 15.91
N ASP A 8 -3.41 -5.88 16.81
CA ASP A 8 -4.38 -6.97 16.76
C ASP A 8 -5.78 -6.53 17.23
N VAL A 9 -6.74 -7.45 17.18
CA VAL A 9 -8.12 -7.18 17.58
C VAL A 9 -8.29 -6.94 19.10
N ALA A 10 -7.30 -7.33 19.91
CA ALA A 10 -7.25 -7.11 21.34
C ALA A 10 -6.53 -5.79 21.72
N GLY A 11 -6.02 -5.05 20.73
CA GLY A 11 -5.30 -3.80 20.94
C GLY A 11 -3.81 -3.99 21.25
N LEU A 12 -3.26 -5.19 21.07
CA LEU A 12 -1.83 -5.47 21.25
C LEU A 12 -1.03 -5.04 20.01
N ALA A 13 0.07 -4.34 20.23
CA ALA A 13 1.02 -4.05 19.17
C ALA A 13 1.82 -5.33 18.84
N ILE A 14 1.80 -5.73 17.58
CA ILE A 14 2.44 -6.94 17.07
C ILE A 14 3.55 -6.54 16.11
N LEU A 15 4.78 -6.94 16.42
CA LEU A 15 5.91 -6.82 15.50
C LEU A 15 5.99 -8.05 14.61
N MET A 16 5.96 -7.83 13.30
CA MET A 16 6.20 -8.84 12.28
C MET A 16 7.55 -8.58 11.63
N VAL A 17 8.40 -9.60 11.59
CA VAL A 17 9.72 -9.54 10.95
C VAL A 17 9.80 -10.57 9.86
N PHE A 18 9.93 -10.09 8.62
CA PHE A 18 10.15 -10.92 7.44
C PHE A 18 11.60 -10.85 7.02
N VAL A 19 12.12 -11.94 6.49
CA VAL A 19 13.47 -12.02 5.91
C VAL A 19 13.39 -12.47 4.46
N ARG A 20 14.24 -11.87 3.64
CA ARG A 20 14.53 -12.35 2.29
C ARG A 20 16.00 -12.74 2.26
N TYR A 21 16.30 -13.93 1.79
CA TYR A 21 17.65 -14.49 1.78
C TYR A 21 17.86 -15.35 0.53
N GLN A 22 19.12 -15.55 0.16
CA GLN A 22 19.48 -16.41 -0.95
C GLN A 22 19.63 -17.87 -0.47
N PHE A 23 18.92 -18.78 -1.12
CA PHE A 23 18.99 -20.19 -0.86
C PHE A 23 19.03 -20.98 -2.17
N SER A 24 20.06 -21.82 -2.36
CA SER A 24 20.23 -22.68 -3.56
C SER A 24 20.11 -21.91 -4.89
N GLY A 25 20.61 -20.67 -4.95
CA GLY A 25 20.57 -19.83 -6.15
C GLY A 25 19.26 -19.03 -6.34
N TYR A 26 18.28 -19.20 -5.47
CA TYR A 26 16.98 -18.50 -5.51
C TYR A 26 16.83 -17.58 -4.30
N PHE A 27 15.95 -16.56 -4.42
CA PHE A 27 15.53 -15.77 -3.29
C PHE A 27 14.32 -16.41 -2.62
N GLU A 28 14.44 -16.63 -1.31
CA GLU A 28 13.36 -17.11 -0.45
C GLU A 28 12.91 -15.99 0.50
N GLU A 29 11.64 -16.04 0.88
CA GLU A 29 11.02 -15.12 1.84
C GLU A 29 10.32 -15.92 2.93
N ASP A 30 10.64 -15.61 4.17
CA ASP A 30 10.02 -16.24 5.32
C ASP A 30 9.66 -15.23 6.41
N LEU A 31 8.62 -15.54 7.19
CA LEU A 31 8.32 -14.86 8.43
C LEU A 31 9.31 -15.34 9.49
N LEU A 32 10.24 -14.47 9.88
CA LEU A 32 11.22 -14.79 10.91
C LEU A 32 10.54 -14.98 12.27
N PHE A 33 9.70 -14.01 12.66
CA PHE A 33 8.80 -14.12 13.81
C PHE A 33 7.66 -13.10 13.74
N CYS A 34 6.63 -13.39 14.53
CA CYS A 34 5.52 -12.51 14.82
C CYS A 34 5.32 -12.50 16.34
N LYS A 35 5.57 -11.35 17.01
CA LYS A 35 5.55 -11.27 18.47
C LYS A 35 4.90 -9.98 18.95
N PRO A 36 4.17 -10.01 20.08
CA PRO A 36 3.66 -8.82 20.71
C PRO A 36 4.80 -7.95 21.28
N LEU A 37 4.65 -6.64 21.18
CA LEU A 37 5.43 -5.66 21.91
C LEU A 37 4.76 -5.44 23.28
N PRO A 38 5.48 -5.67 24.40
CA PRO A 38 4.82 -5.80 25.70
C PRO A 38 4.22 -4.51 26.26
N THR A 39 4.81 -3.35 25.98
CA THR A 39 4.36 -2.09 26.55
C THR A 39 4.41 -0.90 25.59
N ALA A 40 5.55 -0.66 24.96
CA ALA A 40 5.76 0.49 24.10
C ALA A 40 6.30 0.06 22.73
N THR A 41 5.96 0.84 21.70
CA THR A 41 6.44 0.64 20.33
C THR A 41 7.60 1.58 20.02
N THR A 42 8.53 1.71 20.98
CA THR A 42 9.74 2.51 20.80
C THR A 42 10.79 1.78 19.98
N GLY A 43 11.67 2.53 19.30
CA GLY A 43 12.79 1.94 18.59
C GLY A 43 13.66 1.02 19.45
N ALA A 44 13.79 1.32 20.75
CA ALA A 44 14.55 0.50 21.71
C ALA A 44 13.89 -0.86 21.98
N GLU A 45 12.58 -0.86 22.23
CA GLU A 45 11.83 -2.11 22.50
C GLU A 45 11.75 -3.00 21.28
N ILE A 46 11.52 -2.41 20.10
CA ILE A 46 11.50 -3.14 18.83
C ILE A 46 12.88 -3.76 18.55
N PHE A 47 13.96 -2.97 18.70
CA PHE A 47 15.33 -3.45 18.51
C PHE A 47 15.66 -4.57 19.47
N LYS A 48 15.37 -4.39 20.76
CA LYS A 48 15.61 -5.43 21.79
C LYS A 48 14.94 -6.75 21.43
N LEU A 49 13.69 -6.71 20.97
CA LEU A 49 12.95 -7.91 20.59
C LEU A 49 13.60 -8.67 19.42
N ILE A 50 14.20 -7.93 18.48
CA ILE A 50 14.94 -8.48 17.34
C ILE A 50 16.29 -9.02 17.81
N ASP A 51 17.04 -8.26 18.61
CA ASP A 51 18.37 -8.63 19.11
C ASP A 51 18.31 -9.88 20.00
N ASP A 52 17.33 -9.95 20.90
CA ASP A 52 17.05 -11.14 21.71
C ASP A 52 16.75 -12.38 20.83
N TYR A 53 15.99 -12.19 19.74
CA TYR A 53 15.70 -13.27 18.80
C TYR A 53 16.95 -13.70 18.04
N PHE A 54 17.76 -12.78 17.57
CA PHE A 54 19.01 -13.06 16.85
C PHE A 54 20.00 -13.80 17.75
N THR A 55 20.19 -13.29 18.97
CA THR A 55 21.08 -13.92 19.97
C THR A 55 20.62 -15.33 20.31
N LYS A 56 19.31 -15.54 20.57
CA LYS A 56 18.77 -16.87 20.92
C LYS A 56 18.91 -17.91 19.81
N ASN A 57 18.96 -17.47 18.55
CA ASN A 57 19.00 -18.36 17.40
C ASN A 57 20.37 -18.34 16.68
N ASP A 58 21.42 -17.78 17.32
CA ASP A 58 22.77 -17.66 16.78
C ASP A 58 22.81 -17.02 15.36
N ILE A 59 21.99 -15.95 15.17
CA ILE A 59 21.93 -15.20 13.90
C ILE A 59 22.91 -14.03 13.98
N PRO A 60 24.00 -14.03 13.21
CA PRO A 60 24.96 -12.94 13.22
C PRO A 60 24.39 -11.68 12.53
N TRP A 61 24.59 -10.51 13.15
CA TRP A 61 24.15 -9.24 12.61
C TRP A 61 24.87 -8.86 11.29
N GLU A 62 26.09 -9.36 11.06
CA GLU A 62 26.87 -9.14 9.84
C GLU A 62 26.17 -9.67 8.58
N HIS A 63 25.21 -10.56 8.73
CA HIS A 63 24.41 -11.08 7.63
C HIS A 63 23.22 -10.18 7.28
N CYS A 64 22.95 -9.13 8.08
CA CYS A 64 21.89 -8.17 7.80
C CYS A 64 22.35 -7.12 6.81
N VAL A 65 22.03 -7.28 5.54
CA VAL A 65 22.45 -6.41 4.44
C VAL A 65 21.62 -5.14 4.32
N ASP A 66 20.30 -5.24 4.53
CA ASP A 66 19.37 -4.12 4.43
C ASP A 66 18.14 -4.32 5.32
N VAL A 67 17.61 -3.20 5.84
CA VAL A 67 16.39 -3.17 6.65
C VAL A 67 15.37 -2.27 6.00
N CYS A 68 14.21 -2.85 5.66
CA CYS A 68 13.07 -2.13 5.09
C CYS A 68 12.00 -1.88 6.17
N THR A 69 11.57 -0.62 6.33
CA THR A 69 10.55 -0.22 7.31
C THR A 69 9.51 0.72 6.72
N ASP A 70 8.45 1.04 7.46
CA ASP A 70 7.38 1.95 7.06
C ASP A 70 7.74 3.45 7.11
N GLY A 71 8.90 3.79 7.65
CA GLY A 71 9.32 5.18 7.82
C GLY A 71 8.76 5.88 9.06
N ALA A 72 8.11 5.18 9.99
CA ALA A 72 7.70 5.74 11.27
C ALA A 72 8.92 6.23 12.09
N LYS A 73 8.72 7.23 12.97
CA LYS A 73 9.80 7.80 13.76
C LYS A 73 10.50 6.78 14.66
N ALA A 74 9.75 5.81 15.19
CA ALA A 74 10.31 4.69 15.95
C ALA A 74 11.22 3.79 15.10
N MET A 75 10.95 3.68 13.80
CA MET A 75 11.75 2.89 12.85
C MET A 75 12.99 3.65 12.36
N VAL A 76 12.81 4.87 11.81
CA VAL A 76 13.86 5.60 11.07
C VAL A 76 14.45 6.81 11.81
N GLY A 77 14.11 7.02 13.08
CA GLY A 77 14.69 8.10 13.89
C GLY A 77 16.22 8.00 13.93
N LYS A 78 16.91 9.10 13.61
CA LYS A 78 18.38 9.12 13.37
C LYS A 78 19.23 8.64 14.54
N THR A 79 18.77 8.80 15.78
CA THR A 79 19.52 8.45 16.99
C THR A 79 18.87 7.37 17.83
N ALA A 80 17.54 7.27 17.81
CA ALA A 80 16.78 6.39 18.69
C ALA A 80 15.89 5.38 17.94
N GLY A 81 15.88 5.43 16.60
CA GLY A 81 15.11 4.52 15.76
C GLY A 81 15.73 3.12 15.70
N VAL A 82 14.90 2.15 15.32
CA VAL A 82 15.35 0.75 15.15
C VAL A 82 16.49 0.64 14.15
N VAL A 83 16.39 1.35 13.02
CA VAL A 83 17.41 1.33 11.96
C VAL A 83 18.77 1.79 12.48
N ALA A 84 18.81 2.90 13.25
CA ALA A 84 20.06 3.40 13.81
C ALA A 84 20.72 2.36 14.75
N ARG A 85 19.92 1.72 15.60
CA ARG A 85 20.41 0.66 16.52
C ARG A 85 20.88 -0.59 15.80
N ILE A 86 20.21 -0.96 14.70
CA ILE A 86 20.65 -2.09 13.85
C ILE A 86 22.00 -1.73 13.20
N GLN A 87 22.17 -0.51 12.71
CA GLN A 87 23.42 -0.06 12.10
C GLN A 87 24.59 0.05 13.09
N GLU A 88 24.34 0.24 14.39
CA GLU A 88 25.35 0.13 15.45
C GLU A 88 25.91 -1.31 15.59
N LYS A 89 25.09 -2.33 15.28
CA LYS A 89 25.48 -3.77 15.30
C LYS A 89 25.99 -4.27 13.96
N ALA A 90 25.45 -3.73 12.87
CA ALA A 90 25.75 -4.11 11.49
C ALA A 90 26.08 -2.84 10.70
N GLU A 91 27.32 -2.34 10.80
CA GLU A 91 27.76 -1.05 10.22
C GLU A 91 27.52 -0.96 8.70
N SER A 92 27.63 -2.08 8.00
CA SER A 92 27.40 -2.16 6.55
C SER A 92 25.92 -2.26 6.16
N CYS A 93 25.01 -2.39 7.15
CA CYS A 93 23.59 -2.57 6.90
C CYS A 93 22.97 -1.31 6.30
N GLY A 94 22.36 -1.46 5.12
CA GLY A 94 21.56 -0.44 4.48
C GLY A 94 20.21 -0.26 5.17
N SER A 95 19.51 0.83 4.81
CA SER A 95 18.11 1.00 5.20
C SER A 95 17.30 1.50 4.02
N SER A 96 16.10 0.98 3.89
CA SER A 96 15.17 1.35 2.85
C SER A 96 13.78 1.59 3.43
N HIS A 97 13.07 2.56 2.86
CA HIS A 97 11.68 2.80 3.22
C HIS A 97 10.77 1.95 2.32
N CYS A 98 9.87 1.20 2.93
CA CYS A 98 8.92 0.34 2.22
C CYS A 98 8.20 1.09 1.10
N ILE A 99 8.32 0.57 -0.11
CA ILE A 99 7.82 1.23 -1.32
C ILE A 99 6.30 1.38 -1.30
N LEU A 100 5.59 0.42 -0.71
CA LEU A 100 4.14 0.46 -0.57
C LEU A 100 3.69 1.55 0.40
N HIS A 101 4.42 1.75 1.52
CA HIS A 101 4.14 2.84 2.46
C HIS A 101 4.45 4.20 1.85
N ARG A 102 5.56 4.33 1.11
CA ARG A 102 5.89 5.57 0.38
C ARG A 102 4.83 5.89 -0.67
N TYR A 103 4.35 4.89 -1.38
CA TYR A 103 3.26 5.03 -2.33
C TYR A 103 1.98 5.52 -1.63
N ALA A 104 1.61 4.92 -0.50
CA ALA A 104 0.47 5.36 0.30
C ALA A 104 0.61 6.81 0.79
N LEU A 105 1.82 7.25 1.18
CA LEU A 105 2.09 8.63 1.56
C LEU A 105 1.98 9.61 0.39
N ALA A 106 2.46 9.23 -0.79
CA ALA A 106 2.33 10.01 -2.01
C ALA A 106 0.85 10.28 -2.34
N MET A 107 0.01 9.27 -2.12
CA MET A 107 -1.43 9.32 -2.38
C MET A 107 -2.23 10.24 -1.45
N LYS A 108 -1.65 10.67 -0.32
CA LYS A 108 -2.28 11.64 0.58
C LYS A 108 -2.30 13.07 0.02
N LYS A 109 -1.51 13.34 -1.03
CA LYS A 109 -1.41 14.67 -1.66
C LYS A 109 -2.41 14.79 -2.82
N ILE A 110 -3.68 14.91 -2.48
CA ILE A 110 -4.77 15.23 -3.44
C ILE A 110 -5.28 16.64 -3.18
N SER A 111 -5.93 17.24 -4.19
CA SER A 111 -6.52 18.58 -4.04
C SER A 111 -7.58 18.61 -2.93
N PRO A 112 -7.80 19.76 -2.27
CA PRO A 112 -8.76 19.87 -1.17
C PRO A 112 -10.16 19.40 -1.56
N SER A 113 -10.66 19.74 -2.74
CA SER A 113 -11.98 19.35 -3.23
C SER A 113 -12.11 17.83 -3.47
N LEU A 114 -11.12 17.20 -4.09
CA LEU A 114 -11.09 15.75 -4.25
C LEU A 114 -10.96 15.04 -2.89
N LYS A 115 -10.21 15.62 -1.95
CA LYS A 115 -10.08 15.11 -0.59
C LYS A 115 -11.41 15.16 0.15
N GLU A 116 -12.17 16.24 0.03
CA GLU A 116 -13.50 16.37 0.60
C GLU A 116 -14.43 15.27 0.10
N VAL A 117 -14.52 15.07 -1.23
CA VAL A 117 -15.34 13.99 -1.83
C VAL A 117 -14.91 12.61 -1.34
N LEU A 118 -13.59 12.37 -1.20
CA LEU A 118 -13.07 11.12 -0.67
C LEU A 118 -13.52 10.89 0.79
N GLU A 119 -13.40 11.90 1.64
CA GLU A 119 -13.79 11.82 3.07
C GLU A 119 -15.30 11.66 3.23
N GLU A 120 -16.11 12.38 2.44
CA GLU A 120 -17.55 12.24 2.41
C GLU A 120 -17.98 10.84 1.94
N SER A 121 -17.33 10.31 0.89
CA SER A 121 -17.55 8.93 0.41
C SER A 121 -17.29 7.90 1.51
N ILE A 122 -16.21 8.05 2.26
CA ILE A 122 -15.89 7.18 3.41
C ILE A 122 -16.97 7.28 4.50
N LYS A 123 -17.45 8.48 4.82
CA LYS A 123 -18.51 8.69 5.80
C LYS A 123 -19.83 8.01 5.35
N ILE A 124 -20.18 8.11 4.06
CA ILE A 124 -21.36 7.44 3.48
C ILE A 124 -21.23 5.92 3.62
N ILE A 125 -20.10 5.36 3.22
CA ILE A 125 -19.83 3.92 3.30
C ILE A 125 -19.90 3.43 4.74
N ASN A 126 -19.26 4.13 5.66
CA ASN A 126 -19.22 3.75 7.07
C ASN A 126 -20.58 3.89 7.75
N PHE A 127 -21.41 4.87 7.36
CA PHE A 127 -22.79 4.98 7.85
C PHE A 127 -23.60 3.71 7.56
N ILE A 128 -23.42 3.11 6.39
CA ILE A 128 -24.12 1.87 6.00
C ILE A 128 -23.42 0.64 6.59
N LYS A 129 -22.09 0.52 6.44
CA LYS A 129 -21.35 -0.71 6.73
C LYS A 129 -20.99 -0.92 8.20
N ALA A 130 -20.65 0.15 8.93
CA ALA A 130 -20.28 0.03 10.35
C ALA A 130 -21.48 -0.24 11.28
N ARG A 131 -22.70 -0.11 10.75
CA ARG A 131 -23.94 -0.37 11.50
C ARG A 131 -24.58 -1.68 11.00
N PRO A 132 -24.58 -2.77 11.80
CA PRO A 132 -25.07 -4.07 11.34
C PRO A 132 -26.51 -4.06 10.82
N LYS A 133 -27.40 -3.25 11.44
CA LYS A 133 -28.79 -3.08 10.97
C LYS A 133 -28.81 -2.46 9.57
N ASN A 134 -28.11 -1.32 9.38
CA ASN A 134 -28.08 -0.63 8.08
C ASN A 134 -27.47 -1.53 7.00
N SER A 135 -26.41 -2.27 7.32
CA SER A 135 -25.77 -3.19 6.38
C SER A 135 -26.71 -4.30 5.90
N ARG A 136 -27.58 -4.85 6.79
CA ARG A 136 -28.59 -5.84 6.40
C ARG A 136 -29.71 -5.24 5.55
N LEU A 137 -30.25 -4.09 5.98
CA LEU A 137 -31.31 -3.40 5.23
C LEU A 137 -30.83 -2.97 3.85
N PHE A 138 -29.61 -2.47 3.74
CA PHE A 138 -29.01 -2.11 2.46
C PHE A 138 -28.82 -3.33 1.54
N LYS A 139 -28.44 -4.49 2.12
CA LYS A 139 -28.35 -5.73 1.35
C LYS A 139 -29.70 -6.11 0.75
N THR A 140 -30.77 -6.11 1.57
CA THR A 140 -32.13 -6.42 1.10
C THR A 140 -32.55 -5.48 -0.03
N LEU A 141 -32.30 -4.16 0.13
CA LEU A 141 -32.59 -3.18 -0.92
C LEU A 141 -31.85 -3.47 -2.24
N CYS A 142 -30.54 -3.80 -2.16
CA CYS A 142 -29.78 -4.16 -3.35
C CYS A 142 -30.34 -5.42 -4.05
N ASP A 143 -30.73 -6.43 -3.25
CA ASP A 143 -31.31 -7.67 -3.77
C ASP A 143 -32.66 -7.38 -4.44
N GLU A 144 -33.52 -6.53 -3.86
CA GLU A 144 -34.80 -6.08 -4.42
C GLU A 144 -34.64 -5.25 -5.70
N MET A 145 -33.60 -4.43 -5.78
CA MET A 145 -33.29 -3.62 -6.98
C MET A 145 -32.60 -4.44 -8.08
N GLY A 146 -32.26 -5.72 -7.86
CA GLY A 146 -31.58 -6.56 -8.82
C GLY A 146 -30.12 -6.12 -9.10
N SER A 147 -29.49 -5.50 -8.11
CA SER A 147 -28.15 -4.95 -8.27
C SER A 147 -27.07 -6.04 -8.43
N GLN A 148 -26.05 -5.79 -9.24
CA GLN A 148 -24.93 -6.71 -9.43
C GLN A 148 -24.20 -7.05 -8.12
N TYR A 149 -24.21 -6.14 -7.16
CA TYR A 149 -23.62 -6.31 -5.85
C TYR A 149 -24.62 -6.02 -4.76
N SER A 150 -24.62 -6.84 -3.72
CA SER A 150 -25.55 -6.70 -2.60
C SER A 150 -24.96 -5.95 -1.39
N THR A 151 -23.68 -5.54 -1.43
CA THR A 151 -23.01 -4.90 -0.29
C THR A 151 -21.93 -3.90 -0.68
N LEU A 152 -21.78 -2.84 0.11
CA LEU A 152 -20.60 -1.98 0.09
C LEU A 152 -19.41 -2.68 0.75
N LEU A 153 -18.19 -2.20 0.45
CA LEU A 153 -16.97 -2.66 1.10
C LEU A 153 -16.63 -1.71 2.26
N LEU A 154 -16.34 -2.28 3.44
CA LEU A 154 -15.94 -1.48 4.59
C LEU A 154 -14.60 -0.79 4.32
N HIS A 155 -14.53 0.51 4.61
CA HIS A 155 -13.28 1.24 4.58
C HIS A 155 -12.63 1.26 5.96
N THR A 156 -11.37 0.81 6.04
CA THR A 156 -10.53 0.96 7.23
C THR A 156 -9.35 1.87 6.90
N GLU A 157 -9.04 2.81 7.78
CA GLU A 157 -7.97 3.81 7.56
C GLU A 157 -6.60 3.16 7.33
N VAL A 158 -6.37 2.01 7.93
CA VAL A 158 -5.11 1.26 7.87
C VAL A 158 -4.85 0.65 6.49
N ARG A 159 -5.90 0.40 5.68
CA ARG A 159 -5.76 -0.28 4.38
C ARG A 159 -5.99 0.68 3.21
N TRP A 160 -5.02 1.54 2.93
CA TRP A 160 -5.04 2.45 1.78
C TRP A 160 -5.31 1.76 0.44
N LEU A 161 -4.82 0.54 0.28
CA LEU A 161 -4.96 -0.28 -0.93
C LEU A 161 -6.41 -0.69 -1.22
N SER A 162 -7.29 -0.69 -0.21
CA SER A 162 -8.71 -1.03 -0.40
C SER A 162 -9.55 0.12 -0.96
N ARG A 163 -9.04 1.35 -0.96
CA ARG A 163 -9.79 2.56 -1.36
C ARG A 163 -10.32 2.47 -2.79
N GLY A 164 -9.51 2.02 -3.74
CA GLY A 164 -9.94 1.87 -5.12
C GLY A 164 -11.17 0.98 -5.26
N LYS A 165 -11.12 -0.22 -4.73
CA LYS A 165 -12.25 -1.15 -4.75
C LYS A 165 -13.47 -0.62 -4.01
N THR A 166 -13.25 0.11 -2.90
CA THR A 166 -14.32 0.67 -2.07
C THR A 166 -15.03 1.82 -2.78
N LEU A 167 -14.28 2.72 -3.43
CA LEU A 167 -14.85 3.83 -4.20
C LEU A 167 -15.56 3.34 -5.47
N SER A 168 -14.96 2.39 -6.20
CA SER A 168 -15.61 1.78 -7.36
C SER A 168 -16.93 1.11 -6.97
N ARG A 169 -16.97 0.39 -5.85
CA ARG A 169 -18.20 -0.23 -5.33
C ARG A 169 -19.23 0.81 -4.92
N LEU A 170 -18.83 1.93 -4.31
CA LEU A 170 -19.74 3.04 -4.00
C LEU A 170 -20.31 3.66 -5.28
N PHE A 171 -19.46 3.88 -6.29
CA PHE A 171 -19.89 4.44 -7.57
C PHE A 171 -20.86 3.50 -8.30
N GLU A 172 -20.60 2.20 -8.31
CA GLU A 172 -21.47 1.19 -8.91
C GLU A 172 -22.85 1.16 -8.24
N LEU A 173 -22.89 1.20 -6.90
CA LEU A 173 -24.11 1.14 -6.09
C LEU A 173 -24.67 2.54 -5.74
N ARG A 174 -24.31 3.60 -6.46
CA ARG A 174 -24.70 4.99 -6.11
C ARG A 174 -26.21 5.21 -6.11
N SER A 175 -26.94 4.51 -6.98
CA SER A 175 -28.40 4.59 -7.06
C SER A 175 -29.07 3.96 -5.84
N GLU A 176 -28.61 2.77 -5.45
CA GLU A 176 -29.06 2.05 -4.27
C GLU A 176 -28.71 2.80 -2.99
N VAL A 177 -27.50 3.36 -2.91
CA VAL A 177 -27.06 4.19 -1.77
C VAL A 177 -27.94 5.44 -1.67
N ARG A 178 -28.23 6.11 -2.78
CA ARG A 178 -29.13 7.28 -2.81
C ARG A 178 -30.53 6.91 -2.32
N THR A 179 -31.11 5.81 -2.81
CA THR A 179 -32.41 5.30 -2.38
C THR A 179 -32.42 4.95 -0.90
N PHE A 180 -31.39 4.26 -0.42
CA PHE A 180 -31.26 3.91 0.98
C PHE A 180 -31.18 5.15 1.89
N LEU A 181 -30.36 6.13 1.53
CA LEU A 181 -30.13 7.33 2.34
C LEU A 181 -31.32 8.28 2.33
N SER A 182 -32.19 8.27 1.30
CA SER A 182 -33.39 9.08 1.27
C SER A 182 -34.39 8.73 2.37
N GLY A 183 -34.34 7.51 2.90
CA GLY A 183 -35.12 7.07 4.07
C GLY A 183 -34.43 7.31 5.42
N HIS A 184 -33.29 8.00 5.46
CA HIS A 184 -32.54 8.24 6.68
C HIS A 184 -32.18 9.72 6.83
N ASP A 185 -32.21 10.22 8.06
CA ASP A 185 -31.67 11.56 8.37
C ASP A 185 -30.14 11.52 8.36
N PHE A 186 -29.57 11.69 7.16
CA PHE A 186 -28.14 11.70 6.93
C PHE A 186 -27.78 12.76 5.88
N ALA A 187 -27.22 13.89 6.35
CA ALA A 187 -26.99 15.09 5.55
C ALA A 187 -26.21 14.83 4.24
N LEU A 188 -25.27 13.86 4.24
CA LEU A 188 -24.49 13.53 3.03
C LEU A 188 -25.30 12.76 1.97
N GLY A 189 -26.55 12.34 2.26
CA GLY A 189 -27.41 11.72 1.27
C GLY A 189 -27.69 12.61 0.06
N GLU A 190 -27.78 13.93 0.26
CA GLU A 190 -28.00 14.91 -0.80
C GLU A 190 -26.81 15.03 -1.77
N LYS A 191 -25.61 14.69 -1.34
CA LYS A 191 -24.42 14.70 -2.22
C LYS A 191 -24.58 13.76 -3.42
N LEU A 192 -25.29 12.64 -3.26
CA LEU A 192 -25.56 11.68 -4.34
C LEU A 192 -26.59 12.18 -5.38
N LYS A 193 -27.15 13.37 -5.20
CA LYS A 193 -27.99 14.08 -6.18
C LYS A 193 -27.22 15.16 -6.92
N ASN A 194 -25.99 15.46 -6.51
CA ASN A 194 -25.17 16.52 -7.07
C ASN A 194 -24.24 15.96 -8.15
N ASP A 195 -24.49 16.34 -9.40
CA ASP A 195 -23.72 15.90 -10.57
C ASP A 195 -22.22 16.17 -10.42
N GLN A 196 -21.86 17.34 -9.89
CA GLN A 196 -20.45 17.73 -9.69
C GLN A 196 -19.75 16.80 -8.70
N TRP A 197 -20.42 16.43 -7.63
CA TRP A 197 -19.91 15.47 -6.64
C TRP A 197 -19.75 14.08 -7.26
N LEU A 198 -20.72 13.64 -8.06
CA LEU A 198 -20.69 12.34 -8.75
C LEU A 198 -19.55 12.27 -9.79
N ILE A 199 -19.30 13.35 -10.52
CA ILE A 199 -18.17 13.46 -11.45
C ILE A 199 -16.84 13.29 -10.69
N MET A 200 -16.66 13.98 -9.57
CA MET A 200 -15.45 13.85 -8.75
C MET A 200 -15.31 12.45 -8.15
N LEU A 201 -16.40 11.83 -7.69
CA LEU A 201 -16.40 10.45 -7.21
C LEU A 201 -16.00 9.47 -8.31
N ALA A 202 -16.54 9.62 -9.53
CA ALA A 202 -16.21 8.79 -10.68
C ALA A 202 -14.71 8.87 -11.03
N TYR A 203 -14.15 10.09 -11.09
CA TYR A 203 -12.73 10.30 -11.31
C TYR A 203 -11.87 9.66 -10.22
N LEU A 204 -12.24 9.86 -8.94
CA LEU A 204 -11.53 9.24 -7.82
C LEU A 204 -11.58 7.70 -7.89
N ALA A 205 -12.73 7.13 -8.24
CA ALA A 205 -12.87 5.68 -8.41
C ALA A 205 -11.91 5.15 -9.49
N ASP A 206 -11.85 5.81 -10.66
CA ASP A 206 -10.95 5.44 -11.75
C ASP A 206 -9.48 5.54 -11.35
N ILE A 207 -9.06 6.64 -10.75
CA ILE A 207 -7.66 6.86 -10.36
C ILE A 207 -7.24 5.89 -9.27
N PHE A 208 -8.03 5.73 -8.22
CA PHE A 208 -7.69 4.82 -7.13
C PHE A 208 -7.69 3.36 -7.56
N GLN A 209 -8.52 2.97 -8.54
CA GLN A 209 -8.45 1.64 -9.13
C GLN A 209 -7.11 1.42 -9.86
N LYS A 210 -6.68 2.34 -10.74
CA LYS A 210 -5.39 2.27 -11.45
C LYS A 210 -4.21 2.21 -10.49
N MET A 211 -4.30 2.94 -9.41
CA MET A 211 -3.30 2.95 -8.35
C MET A 211 -3.27 1.65 -7.56
N ASN A 212 -4.43 1.06 -7.28
CA ASN A 212 -4.52 -0.25 -6.64
C ASN A 212 -3.92 -1.35 -7.52
N GLU A 213 -4.16 -1.32 -8.81
CA GLU A 213 -3.57 -2.25 -9.79
C GLU A 213 -2.04 -2.16 -9.78
N LEU A 214 -1.47 -0.96 -9.79
CA LEU A 214 -0.02 -0.78 -9.64
C LEU A 214 0.48 -1.37 -8.33
N SER A 215 -0.17 -1.03 -7.21
CA SER A 215 0.25 -1.52 -5.90
C SER A 215 0.22 -3.05 -5.81
N VAL A 216 -0.84 -3.70 -6.28
CA VAL A 216 -0.93 -5.16 -6.32
C VAL A 216 0.15 -5.75 -7.21
N SER A 217 0.43 -5.12 -8.35
CA SER A 217 1.48 -5.58 -9.28
C SER A 217 2.89 -5.55 -8.69
N MET A 218 3.14 -4.66 -7.71
CA MET A 218 4.44 -4.55 -7.02
C MET A 218 4.61 -5.55 -5.87
N GLN A 219 3.61 -6.38 -5.59
CA GLN A 219 3.62 -7.37 -4.50
C GLN A 219 3.84 -8.77 -5.04
N GLY A 220 4.43 -9.64 -4.22
CA GLY A 220 4.62 -11.06 -4.55
C GLY A 220 6.06 -11.52 -4.40
N ARG A 221 6.25 -12.80 -4.10
CA ARG A 221 7.55 -13.42 -3.81
C ARG A 221 8.56 -13.31 -4.95
N ALA A 222 8.08 -13.36 -6.20
CA ALA A 222 8.94 -13.29 -7.39
C ALA A 222 9.27 -11.85 -7.83
N ILE A 223 8.75 -10.83 -7.15
CA ILE A 223 8.94 -9.43 -7.55
C ILE A 223 10.28 -8.93 -7.02
N SER A 224 11.18 -8.58 -7.93
CA SER A 224 12.45 -7.94 -7.62
C SER A 224 12.31 -6.40 -7.58
N VAL A 225 13.33 -5.72 -7.03
CA VAL A 225 13.42 -4.26 -7.07
C VAL A 225 13.47 -3.72 -8.50
N PHE A 226 14.06 -4.47 -9.43
CA PHE A 226 14.12 -4.10 -10.86
C PHE A 226 12.74 -4.16 -11.50
N ASP A 227 11.94 -5.18 -11.17
CA ASP A 227 10.55 -5.29 -11.63
C ASP A 227 9.72 -4.12 -11.12
N VAL A 228 9.87 -3.78 -9.84
CA VAL A 228 9.19 -2.62 -9.23
C VAL A 228 9.58 -1.33 -9.96
N ASN A 229 10.86 -1.11 -10.24
CA ASN A 229 11.33 0.04 -11.00
C ASN A 229 10.68 0.11 -12.38
N GLY A 230 10.71 -0.99 -13.13
CA GLY A 230 10.07 -1.08 -14.45
C GLY A 230 8.58 -0.75 -14.41
N LYS A 231 7.85 -1.27 -13.41
CA LYS A 231 6.42 -1.00 -13.21
C LYS A 231 6.13 0.46 -12.89
N ILE A 232 6.96 1.08 -12.04
CA ILE A 232 6.82 2.51 -11.69
C ILE A 232 7.08 3.41 -12.91
N LEU A 233 8.13 3.12 -13.68
CA LEU A 233 8.42 3.85 -14.91
C LEU A 233 7.29 3.72 -15.94
N ALA A 234 6.76 2.50 -16.11
CA ALA A 234 5.61 2.25 -16.98
C ALA A 234 4.37 3.02 -16.50
N PHE A 235 4.11 3.04 -15.20
CA PHE A 235 2.99 3.77 -14.62
C PHE A 235 3.13 5.27 -14.79
N LYS A 236 4.36 5.83 -14.64
CA LYS A 236 4.64 7.24 -14.94
C LYS A 236 4.29 7.60 -16.39
N ARG A 237 4.63 6.72 -17.35
CA ARG A 237 4.25 6.91 -18.77
C ARG A 237 2.73 6.86 -18.96
N LYS A 238 2.03 5.95 -18.26
CA LYS A 238 0.56 5.89 -18.29
C LYS A 238 -0.07 7.16 -17.75
N ILE A 239 0.42 7.71 -16.63
CA ILE A 239 -0.12 8.97 -16.10
C ILE A 239 0.06 10.10 -17.14
N LYS A 240 1.25 10.19 -17.75
CA LYS A 240 1.47 11.19 -18.82
C LYS A 240 0.44 11.05 -19.95
N PHE A 241 0.23 9.83 -20.43
CA PHE A 241 -0.79 9.54 -21.45
C PHE A 241 -2.21 9.94 -20.99
N TRP A 242 -2.58 9.62 -19.74
CA TRP A 242 -3.90 10.02 -19.21
C TRP A 242 -4.03 11.54 -19.09
N THR A 243 -2.96 12.24 -18.73
CA THR A 243 -2.92 13.70 -18.69
C THR A 243 -3.20 14.29 -20.08
N GLU A 244 -2.49 13.81 -21.10
CA GLU A 244 -2.68 14.23 -22.50
C GLU A 244 -4.10 13.87 -23.02
N SER A 245 -4.68 12.77 -22.55
CA SER A 245 -6.06 12.37 -22.87
C SER A 245 -7.07 13.34 -22.28
N LEU A 246 -6.90 13.75 -21.02
CA LEU A 246 -7.78 14.73 -20.37
C LEU A 246 -7.68 16.13 -21.01
N GLU A 247 -6.49 16.56 -21.45
CA GLU A 247 -6.32 17.80 -22.21
C GLU A 247 -7.18 17.81 -23.49
N LYS A 248 -7.27 16.64 -24.15
CA LYS A 248 -8.09 16.43 -25.36
C LYS A 248 -9.54 16.08 -25.05
N ARG A 249 -9.95 16.14 -23.77
CA ARG A 249 -11.27 15.72 -23.28
C ARG A 249 -11.65 14.28 -23.67
N ASN A 250 -10.65 13.41 -23.85
CA ASN A 250 -10.85 11.99 -24.11
C ASN A 250 -10.92 11.23 -22.77
N LEU A 251 -12.04 10.55 -22.52
CA LEU A 251 -12.35 9.82 -21.30
C LEU A 251 -12.18 8.30 -21.43
N ASP A 252 -11.67 7.77 -22.55
CA ASP A 252 -11.52 6.32 -22.78
C ASP A 252 -10.73 5.59 -21.67
N SER A 253 -9.79 6.29 -21.06
CA SER A 253 -9.02 5.79 -19.94
C SER A 253 -9.72 5.88 -18.58
N PHE A 254 -10.90 6.49 -18.51
CA PHE A 254 -11.64 6.77 -17.27
C PHE A 254 -13.08 6.23 -17.38
N PRO A 255 -13.29 4.93 -17.25
CA PRO A 255 -14.57 4.29 -17.53
C PRO A 255 -15.72 4.78 -16.65
N ASN A 256 -15.49 5.03 -15.35
CA ASN A 256 -16.51 5.55 -14.46
C ASN A 256 -16.86 7.01 -14.80
N LEU A 257 -15.84 7.82 -15.15
CA LEU A 257 -16.03 9.19 -15.57
C LEU A 257 -16.76 9.27 -16.92
N ASN A 258 -16.44 8.38 -17.85
CA ASN A 258 -17.15 8.26 -19.13
C ASN A 258 -18.61 7.83 -18.93
N LYS A 259 -18.85 6.88 -18.04
CA LYS A 259 -20.20 6.41 -17.69
C LYS A 259 -21.04 7.52 -17.10
N ILE A 260 -20.54 8.26 -16.11
CA ILE A 260 -21.31 9.35 -15.49
C ILE A 260 -21.59 10.47 -16.50
N GLN A 261 -20.64 10.79 -17.39
CA GLN A 261 -20.86 11.79 -18.46
C GLN A 261 -22.05 11.44 -19.36
N SER A 262 -22.28 10.14 -19.63
CA SER A 262 -23.44 9.69 -20.43
C SER A 262 -24.77 9.67 -19.66
N GLU A 263 -24.75 9.70 -18.33
CA GLU A 263 -25.93 9.62 -17.47
C GLU A 263 -26.45 10.99 -17.01
N ILE A 264 -25.55 11.98 -16.88
CA ILE A 264 -25.91 13.33 -16.44
C ILE A 264 -26.24 14.23 -17.63
N SER A 265 -27.20 15.15 -17.43
CA SER A 265 -27.59 16.12 -18.46
C SER A 265 -26.57 17.25 -18.63
N SER A 266 -25.71 17.48 -17.64
CA SER A 266 -24.67 18.50 -17.65
C SER A 266 -23.35 17.93 -18.17
N ASN A 267 -22.63 18.71 -18.99
CA ASN A 267 -21.28 18.32 -19.39
C ASN A 267 -20.28 18.50 -18.25
N ILE A 268 -19.24 17.65 -18.22
CA ILE A 268 -18.09 17.85 -17.33
C ILE A 268 -17.48 19.22 -17.64
N SER A 269 -17.39 20.07 -16.62
CA SER A 269 -16.92 21.45 -16.79
C SER A 269 -15.43 21.50 -17.15
N SER A 270 -15.02 22.59 -17.80
CA SER A 270 -13.59 22.84 -18.07
C SER A 270 -12.77 22.89 -16.77
N GLU A 271 -13.36 23.39 -15.68
CA GLU A 271 -12.72 23.44 -14.35
C GLU A 271 -12.42 22.04 -13.81
N ASN A 272 -13.32 21.07 -14.01
CA ASN A 272 -13.06 19.68 -13.63
C ASN A 272 -11.89 19.09 -14.41
N PHE A 273 -11.84 19.30 -15.73
CA PHE A 273 -10.73 18.83 -16.55
C PHE A 273 -9.40 19.43 -16.10
N ILE A 274 -9.35 20.73 -15.80
CA ILE A 274 -8.16 21.41 -15.26
C ILE A 274 -7.76 20.78 -13.93
N GLN A 275 -8.71 20.58 -13.01
CA GLN A 275 -8.45 19.99 -11.70
C GLN A 275 -7.92 18.55 -11.81
N PHE A 276 -8.48 17.73 -12.69
CA PHE A 276 -8.03 16.37 -12.91
C PHE A 276 -6.63 16.33 -13.55
N TYR A 277 -6.37 17.21 -14.50
CA TYR A 277 -5.06 17.41 -15.10
C TYR A 277 -4.00 17.79 -14.06
N GLU A 278 -4.26 18.81 -13.25
CA GLU A 278 -3.35 19.25 -12.19
C GLU A 278 -3.08 18.13 -11.16
N HIS A 279 -4.11 17.38 -10.79
CA HIS A 279 -3.95 16.24 -9.90
C HIS A 279 -3.01 15.18 -10.47
N LEU A 280 -3.14 14.84 -11.76
CA LEU A 280 -2.25 13.90 -12.44
C LEU A 280 -0.82 14.44 -12.58
N GLN A 281 -0.64 15.72 -12.85
CA GLN A 281 0.69 16.37 -12.90
C GLN A 281 1.39 16.31 -11.53
N VAL A 282 0.69 16.62 -10.46
CA VAL A 282 1.20 16.45 -9.09
C VAL A 282 1.57 14.99 -8.84
N GLY A 283 0.76 14.03 -9.29
CA GLY A 283 1.03 12.60 -9.21
C GLY A 283 2.33 12.20 -9.90
N ILE A 284 2.60 12.70 -11.11
CA ILE A 284 3.86 12.47 -11.83
C ILE A 284 5.06 13.00 -11.02
N MET A 285 4.95 14.23 -10.51
CA MET A 285 6.00 14.86 -9.71
C MET A 285 6.30 14.04 -8.45
N ILE A 286 5.27 13.63 -7.73
CA ILE A 286 5.42 12.84 -6.49
C ILE A 286 6.04 11.48 -6.78
N ILE A 287 5.56 10.77 -7.80
CA ILE A 287 6.13 9.48 -8.21
C ILE A 287 7.61 9.65 -8.57
N THR A 288 7.95 10.72 -9.29
CA THR A 288 9.35 11.00 -9.65
C THR A 288 10.20 11.24 -8.41
N MET A 289 9.77 12.13 -7.50
CA MET A 289 10.54 12.47 -6.28
C MET A 289 10.62 11.32 -5.27
N VAL A 290 9.51 10.61 -5.09
CA VAL A 290 9.40 9.59 -4.04
C VAL A 290 10.06 8.28 -4.45
N PHE A 291 9.98 7.90 -5.71
CA PHE A 291 10.41 6.57 -6.16
C PHE A 291 11.77 6.59 -6.85
N LEU A 292 12.01 7.49 -7.80
CA LEU A 292 13.24 7.40 -8.62
C LEU A 292 14.50 7.73 -7.83
N ASN A 293 14.50 8.80 -7.02
CA ASN A 293 15.70 9.21 -6.27
C ASN A 293 16.18 8.19 -5.23
N ASN A 294 15.30 7.33 -4.72
CA ASN A 294 15.67 6.34 -3.70
C ASN A 294 15.83 4.93 -4.27
N LEU A 295 15.16 4.65 -5.38
CA LEU A 295 15.29 3.34 -6.02
C LEU A 295 16.67 3.18 -6.65
N GLU A 296 17.22 4.24 -7.25
CA GLU A 296 18.61 4.25 -7.76
C GLU A 296 19.62 3.94 -6.66
N HIS A 297 19.39 4.48 -5.46
CA HIS A 297 20.28 4.22 -4.32
C HIS A 297 20.16 2.77 -3.80
N VAL A 298 18.93 2.22 -3.74
CA VAL A 298 18.66 0.83 -3.35
C VAL A 298 19.20 -0.14 -4.42
N ILE A 299 18.96 0.15 -5.71
CA ILE A 299 19.47 -0.64 -6.82
C ILE A 299 21.00 -0.63 -6.82
N GLY A 300 21.63 0.53 -6.64
CA GLY A 300 23.08 0.65 -6.56
C GLY A 300 23.68 -0.22 -5.46
N ARG A 301 23.08 -0.23 -4.26
CA ARG A 301 23.52 -1.09 -3.15
C ARG A 301 23.30 -2.58 -3.42
N ILE A 302 22.12 -2.96 -3.93
CA ILE A 302 21.82 -4.37 -4.24
C ILE A 302 22.76 -4.88 -5.34
N CYS A 303 23.04 -4.10 -6.38
CA CYS A 303 24.01 -4.46 -7.41
C CYS A 303 25.41 -4.59 -6.82
N TRP A 304 25.81 -3.69 -5.91
CA TRP A 304 27.13 -3.73 -5.27
C TRP A 304 27.27 -4.91 -4.31
N THR A 305 26.24 -5.22 -3.51
CA THR A 305 26.23 -6.40 -2.62
C THR A 305 26.14 -7.70 -3.40
N ALA A 306 25.36 -7.78 -4.47
CA ALA A 306 25.33 -8.94 -5.37
C ALA A 306 26.69 -9.16 -6.03
N PHE A 307 27.33 -8.10 -6.50
CA PHE A 307 28.70 -8.15 -7.07
C PHE A 307 29.71 -8.66 -6.04
N ASN A 308 29.70 -8.11 -4.82
CA ASN A 308 30.59 -8.55 -3.74
C ASN A 308 30.27 -9.97 -3.26
N SER A 309 28.99 -10.38 -3.21
CA SER A 309 28.65 -11.76 -2.82
C SER A 309 29.09 -12.76 -3.88
N ILE A 310 29.04 -12.46 -5.17
CA ILE A 310 29.59 -13.30 -6.23
C ILE A 310 31.11 -13.42 -6.09
N PHE A 311 31.80 -12.36 -5.69
CA PHE A 311 33.23 -12.39 -5.39
C PHE A 311 33.55 -13.15 -4.10
N GLN A 312 32.74 -13.04 -3.07
CA GLN A 312 32.93 -13.74 -1.78
C GLN A 312 32.40 -15.18 -1.77
N THR A 313 31.41 -15.55 -2.60
CA THR A 313 30.88 -16.94 -2.66
C THR A 313 31.95 -17.92 -3.14
N ASN A 314 32.98 -17.48 -3.86
CA ASN A 314 34.14 -18.32 -4.11
C ASN A 314 34.98 -18.58 -2.85
N ILE A 315 34.80 -17.80 -1.77
CA ILE A 315 35.52 -17.94 -0.48
C ILE A 315 34.61 -18.63 0.55
N ILE A 316 33.30 -18.37 0.57
CA ILE A 316 32.32 -18.82 1.59
C ILE A 316 31.73 -20.21 1.28
N ALA A 317 31.79 -20.71 0.04
CA ALA A 317 31.38 -22.07 -0.32
C ALA A 317 32.13 -23.18 0.46
N ARG A 318 33.08 -22.85 1.33
CA ARG A 318 33.87 -23.78 2.15
C ARG A 318 33.48 -23.84 3.64
N SER A 319 32.55 -23.06 4.17
CA SER A 319 32.21 -23.12 5.59
C SER A 319 30.95 -23.98 5.86
N LYS A 320 31.15 -25.11 6.51
CA LYS A 320 30.11 -26.07 6.94
C LYS A 320 29.03 -25.47 7.88
N LYS A 321 29.19 -24.26 8.41
CA LYS A 321 28.23 -23.58 9.28
C LYS A 321 26.97 -23.12 8.51
N TRP A 322 27.08 -22.87 7.22
CA TRP A 322 25.93 -22.44 6.38
C TRP A 322 24.85 -23.53 6.20
N LEU A 323 25.25 -24.80 6.27
CA LEU A 323 24.33 -25.95 6.21
C LEU A 323 23.42 -26.05 7.44
N GLY A 324 23.87 -25.62 8.61
CA GLY A 324 23.05 -25.59 9.83
C GLY A 324 21.92 -24.57 9.80
N TRP A 325 22.11 -23.43 9.14
CA TRP A 325 21.09 -22.38 8.97
C TRP A 325 19.93 -22.85 8.11
N ASN A 326 20.24 -23.53 7.02
CA ASN A 326 19.25 -24.08 6.08
C ASN A 326 18.36 -25.14 6.73
N SER A 327 18.88 -25.91 7.69
CA SER A 327 18.10 -26.91 8.42
C SER A 327 17.13 -26.27 9.42
N LEU A 328 17.50 -25.13 10.03
CA LEU A 328 16.67 -24.43 11.01
C LEU A 328 15.41 -23.82 10.36
N PHE A 329 15.56 -23.25 9.16
CA PHE A 329 14.43 -22.68 8.39
C PHE A 329 13.53 -23.76 7.80
N ARG A 330 14.09 -24.90 7.33
CA ARG A 330 13.29 -26.04 6.84
C ARG A 330 12.53 -26.76 7.97
N TYR A 331 13.12 -26.91 9.13
CA TYR A 331 12.48 -27.57 10.28
C TYR A 331 11.22 -26.81 10.74
N ARG A 332 11.23 -25.47 10.68
CA ARG A 332 10.04 -24.65 11.01
C ARG A 332 8.96 -24.68 9.95
N ARG A 333 9.29 -24.91 8.67
CA ARG A 333 8.31 -25.02 7.58
C ARG A 333 7.47 -26.31 7.70
N SER A 334 8.03 -27.38 8.26
CA SER A 334 7.36 -28.67 8.49
C SER A 334 6.48 -28.71 9.74
N GLN A 335 6.58 -27.71 10.64
CA GLN A 335 5.77 -27.64 11.86
C GLN A 335 4.58 -26.65 11.76
N ASN A 336 4.47 -25.87 10.67
CA ASN A 336 3.40 -24.89 10.42
C ASN A 336 2.47 -25.29 9.25
N LEU A 337 2.43 -26.57 8.88
CA LEU A 337 1.43 -27.19 7.98
C LEU A 337 0.43 -28.00 8.80
#